data_63e8d646ef97134958ed12e655d2b454
#
_entry.id   63e8d646ef97134958ed12e655d2b454
#
_cell.length_a   1.000
_cell.length_b   1.000
_cell.length_c   1.000
_cell.angle_alpha   90.00
_cell.angle_beta   90.00
_cell.angle_gamma   90.00
#
_symmetry.space_group_name_H-M   'P 1'
#
loop_
_entity.id
_entity.type
_entity.pdbx_description
1 polymer ?
#
loop_
_entity_poly.entity_id
_entity_poly.type
_entity_poly.pdbx_seq_one_letter_code
_entity_poly.pdbx_strand_id
1 'polypeptide(L)'
;MWQLDWNKLAEVLTYNAKQPMIFSSGLFLFLFLGFSLIYVLLQKKDTARILFVSLFSYYFYYKSSGFYFFLLGVVTVTDFFLAGRMAVTESKWGRKGLLLLSLFVNLGLLCYFKYTNFFYEMLTPLWNGNFEPLDIFLPVGISFFTFQSLSYTIDVYRRQLQPLERLLDYVFYVSFFPQLVAGPIVRARDFIPQIREPLMVSREMFGTGVFFVVSGLFKKAVISDYISVNFVERIFDNPALYSGVENLFGIYGYALQIYCDFSGYSDMAIGIALLLGFRFPMNFNSPYKADSITDFWHRWHISLSCLLYTSPSPRDKRQS
;
A
#
# COMPACT_ATOMS: atom_id res chain seq x y z
N MET A 1 -24.52 32.29 14.58
CA MET A 1 -24.93 31.44 13.43
C MET A 1 -23.67 31.02 12.71
N TRP A 2 -23.27 29.77 12.80
CA TRP A 2 -22.06 29.27 12.13
C TRP A 2 -22.37 29.22 10.63
N GLN A 3 -21.87 30.17 9.84
CA GLN A 3 -21.94 30.06 8.38
C GLN A 3 -20.87 29.11 7.94
N LEU A 4 -21.30 28.01 7.33
CA LEU A 4 -20.40 27.04 6.70
C LEU A 4 -19.70 27.72 5.52
N ASP A 5 -18.39 27.89 5.61
CA ASP A 5 -17.58 28.45 4.51
C ASP A 5 -17.36 27.35 3.46
N TRP A 6 -18.18 27.36 2.43
CA TRP A 6 -18.14 26.36 1.35
C TRP A 6 -16.79 26.36 0.61
N ASN A 7 -16.11 27.50 0.54
CA ASN A 7 -14.81 27.59 -0.13
C ASN A 7 -13.75 26.87 0.68
N LYS A 8 -13.71 27.05 1.99
CA LYS A 8 -12.81 26.32 2.88
C LYS A 8 -13.09 24.83 2.89
N LEU A 9 -14.37 24.43 2.86
CA LEU A 9 -14.74 23.02 2.77
C LEU A 9 -14.25 22.41 1.45
N ALA A 10 -14.45 23.11 0.32
CA ALA A 10 -13.96 22.67 -0.98
C ALA A 10 -12.43 22.55 -1.00
N GLU A 11 -11.71 23.51 -0.43
CA GLU A 11 -10.25 23.47 -0.31
C GLU A 11 -9.76 22.26 0.51
N VAL A 12 -10.40 21.97 1.63
CA VAL A 12 -10.05 20.80 2.48
C VAL A 12 -10.32 19.48 1.75
N LEU A 13 -11.37 19.43 0.93
CA LEU A 13 -11.75 18.20 0.20
C LEU A 13 -11.00 18.01 -1.12
N THR A 14 -10.34 19.04 -1.66
CA THR A 14 -9.51 18.92 -2.87
C THR A 14 -8.10 18.44 -2.55
N TYR A 15 -7.39 17.93 -3.56
CA TYR A 15 -6.00 17.50 -3.43
C TYR A 15 -5.07 18.66 -3.11
N ASN A 16 -4.21 18.46 -2.12
CA ASN A 16 -3.13 19.38 -1.80
C ASN A 16 -1.84 18.57 -1.62
N ALA A 17 -0.85 18.80 -2.47
CA ALA A 17 0.44 18.09 -2.44
C ALA A 17 1.21 18.28 -1.12
N LYS A 18 1.00 19.42 -0.42
CA LYS A 18 1.66 19.72 0.87
C LYS A 18 0.99 19.02 2.05
N GLN A 19 -0.25 18.55 1.89
CA GLN A 19 -1.04 17.91 2.94
C GLN A 19 -1.78 16.68 2.38
N PRO A 20 -1.03 15.60 1.99
CA PRO A 20 -1.65 14.37 1.54
C PRO A 20 -2.46 13.75 2.68
N MET A 21 -3.57 13.11 2.33
CA MET A 21 -4.38 12.40 3.33
C MET A 21 -3.71 11.08 3.70
N ILE A 22 -3.41 10.93 4.98
CA ILE A 22 -2.87 9.72 5.60
C ILE A 22 -3.75 9.31 6.79
N PHE A 23 -3.62 8.09 7.29
CA PHE A 23 -4.47 7.59 8.39
C PHE A 23 -4.34 8.37 9.69
N SER A 24 -3.19 8.99 9.96
CA SER A 24 -2.97 9.84 11.13
C SER A 24 -3.51 11.27 10.98
N SER A 25 -4.01 11.66 9.80
CA SER A 25 -4.55 13.00 9.59
C SER A 25 -5.92 13.17 10.22
N GLY A 26 -6.18 14.34 10.84
CA GLY A 26 -7.49 14.66 11.39
C GLY A 26 -8.61 14.59 10.36
N LEU A 27 -8.35 15.01 9.10
CA LEU A 27 -9.30 14.91 8.00
C LEU A 27 -9.73 13.45 7.76
N PHE A 28 -8.76 12.51 7.74
CA PHE A 28 -9.08 11.10 7.57
C PHE A 28 -9.98 10.58 8.69
N LEU A 29 -9.68 10.90 9.94
CA LEU A 29 -10.49 10.45 11.09
C LEU A 29 -11.94 10.92 11.00
N PHE A 30 -12.18 12.19 10.64
CA PHE A 30 -13.54 12.72 10.44
C PHE A 30 -14.25 12.05 9.28
N LEU A 31 -13.57 11.89 8.13
CA LEU A 31 -14.14 11.22 6.97
C LEU A 31 -14.42 9.74 7.24
N PHE A 32 -13.54 9.08 8.00
CA PHE A 32 -13.71 7.67 8.35
C PHE A 32 -14.89 7.45 9.32
N LEU A 33 -15.17 8.39 10.21
CA LEU A 33 -16.38 8.35 11.03
C LEU A 33 -17.65 8.43 10.16
N GLY A 34 -17.72 9.40 9.25
CA GLY A 34 -18.83 9.52 8.31
C GLY A 34 -18.96 8.31 7.39
N PHE A 35 -17.82 7.83 6.86
CA PHE A 35 -17.74 6.60 6.07
C PHE A 35 -18.29 5.39 6.84
N SER A 36 -17.89 5.22 8.11
CA SER A 36 -18.31 4.09 8.93
C SER A 36 -19.81 4.07 9.18
N LEU A 37 -20.44 5.23 9.37
CA LEU A 37 -21.90 5.33 9.51
C LEU A 37 -22.63 4.84 8.25
N ILE A 38 -22.19 5.29 7.07
CA ILE A 38 -22.77 4.86 5.79
C ILE A 38 -22.48 3.37 5.54
N TYR A 39 -21.26 2.92 5.85
CA TYR A 39 -20.85 1.53 5.69
C TYR A 39 -21.74 0.56 6.48
N VAL A 40 -22.07 0.89 7.74
CA VAL A 40 -22.99 0.12 8.57
C VAL A 40 -24.39 0.04 7.94
N LEU A 41 -24.89 1.12 7.35
CA LEU A 41 -26.19 1.11 6.66
C LEU A 41 -26.21 0.22 5.40
N LEU A 42 -25.03 0.04 4.78
CA LEU A 42 -24.88 -0.75 3.56
C LEU A 42 -24.52 -2.23 3.82
N GLN A 43 -24.36 -2.67 5.08
CA GLN A 43 -23.92 -4.03 5.44
C GLN A 43 -24.66 -5.15 4.73
N LYS A 44 -25.98 -5.00 4.53
CA LYS A 44 -26.84 -6.00 3.90
C LYS A 44 -26.90 -5.91 2.37
N LYS A 45 -26.20 -4.94 1.76
CA LYS A 45 -26.26 -4.66 0.31
C LYS A 45 -24.84 -4.80 -0.28
N ASP A 46 -24.39 -6.02 -0.54
CA ASP A 46 -23.00 -6.30 -0.94
C ASP A 46 -22.50 -5.44 -2.08
N THR A 47 -23.24 -5.36 -3.20
CA THR A 47 -22.80 -4.57 -4.36
C THR A 47 -22.69 -3.08 -4.05
N ALA A 48 -23.65 -2.52 -3.31
CA ALA A 48 -23.65 -1.10 -2.93
C ALA A 48 -22.50 -0.81 -1.95
N ARG A 49 -22.25 -1.73 -1.01
CA ARG A 49 -21.14 -1.67 -0.06
C ARG A 49 -19.78 -1.68 -0.78
N ILE A 50 -19.57 -2.64 -1.68
CA ILE A 50 -18.34 -2.78 -2.47
C ILE A 50 -18.12 -1.52 -3.31
N LEU A 51 -19.15 -1.01 -3.98
CA LEU A 51 -19.07 0.22 -4.76
C LEU A 51 -18.73 1.43 -3.88
N PHE A 52 -19.40 1.58 -2.74
CA PHE A 52 -19.16 2.69 -1.81
C PHE A 52 -17.72 2.69 -1.27
N VAL A 53 -17.21 1.53 -0.84
CA VAL A 53 -15.83 1.39 -0.36
C VAL A 53 -14.84 1.65 -1.49
N SER A 54 -15.10 1.17 -2.71
CA SER A 54 -14.23 1.43 -3.86
C SER A 54 -14.17 2.93 -4.19
N LEU A 55 -15.31 3.62 -4.20
CA LEU A 55 -15.36 5.07 -4.44
C LEU A 55 -14.61 5.84 -3.36
N PHE A 56 -14.78 5.47 -2.09
CA PHE A 56 -14.03 6.07 -1.00
C PHE A 56 -12.53 5.80 -1.12
N SER A 57 -12.14 4.60 -1.55
CA SER A 57 -10.73 4.22 -1.78
C SER A 57 -10.09 5.06 -2.88
N TYR A 58 -10.80 5.28 -4.00
CA TYR A 58 -10.32 6.17 -5.07
C TYR A 58 -10.25 7.63 -4.61
N TYR A 59 -11.20 8.09 -3.81
CA TYR A 59 -11.14 9.42 -3.21
C TYR A 59 -9.97 9.55 -2.24
N PHE A 60 -9.74 8.55 -1.38
CA PHE A 60 -8.58 8.50 -0.49
C PHE A 60 -7.27 8.59 -1.30
N TYR A 61 -7.18 7.84 -2.39
CA TYR A 61 -6.01 7.86 -3.25
C TYR A 61 -5.85 9.19 -4.01
N TYR A 62 -6.95 9.79 -4.47
CA TYR A 62 -6.95 11.15 -5.02
C TYR A 62 -6.38 12.15 -4.01
N LYS A 63 -6.80 12.10 -2.76
CA LYS A 63 -6.30 12.97 -1.69
C LYS A 63 -4.84 12.71 -1.33
N SER A 64 -4.31 11.54 -1.64
CA SER A 64 -2.92 11.16 -1.36
C SER A 64 -1.98 11.43 -2.55
N SER A 65 -2.46 11.30 -3.79
CA SER A 65 -1.63 11.32 -5.01
C SER A 65 -2.20 12.16 -6.16
N GLY A 66 -3.26 12.93 -5.94
CA GLY A 66 -3.87 13.76 -6.97
C GLY A 66 -4.44 12.95 -8.13
N PHE A 67 -4.26 13.45 -9.35
CA PHE A 67 -4.80 12.82 -10.56
C PHE A 67 -4.18 11.46 -10.91
N TYR A 68 -3.14 11.03 -10.20
CA TYR A 68 -2.53 9.71 -10.41
C TYR A 68 -3.44 8.54 -10.03
N PHE A 69 -4.60 8.80 -9.42
CA PHE A 69 -5.64 7.78 -9.26
C PHE A 69 -6.12 7.17 -10.59
N PHE A 70 -5.97 7.88 -11.70
CA PHE A 70 -6.23 7.33 -13.03
C PHE A 70 -5.27 6.19 -13.39
N LEU A 71 -4.00 6.26 -12.97
CA LEU A 71 -3.04 5.15 -13.19
C LEU A 71 -3.49 3.87 -12.49
N LEU A 72 -3.97 3.99 -11.24
CA LEU A 72 -4.56 2.87 -10.52
C LEU A 72 -5.74 2.28 -11.30
N GLY A 73 -6.61 3.12 -11.87
CA GLY A 73 -7.72 2.71 -12.72
C GLY A 73 -7.25 1.98 -13.99
N VAL A 74 -6.28 2.53 -14.70
CA VAL A 74 -5.73 1.93 -15.93
C VAL A 74 -5.12 0.56 -15.64
N VAL A 75 -4.27 0.44 -14.62
CA VAL A 75 -3.67 -0.85 -14.23
C VAL A 75 -4.74 -1.86 -13.85
N THR A 76 -5.73 -1.44 -13.03
CA THR A 76 -6.82 -2.31 -12.60
C THR A 76 -7.63 -2.84 -13.78
N VAL A 77 -8.05 -1.98 -14.70
CA VAL A 77 -8.83 -2.39 -15.87
C VAL A 77 -8.01 -3.29 -16.79
N THR A 78 -6.76 -2.92 -17.06
CA THR A 78 -5.86 -3.69 -17.94
C THR A 78 -5.66 -5.10 -17.39
N ASP A 79 -5.29 -5.25 -16.12
CA ASP A 79 -5.01 -6.56 -15.53
C ASP A 79 -6.25 -7.43 -15.39
N PHE A 80 -7.42 -6.84 -15.11
CA PHE A 80 -8.69 -7.56 -15.11
C PHE A 80 -8.96 -8.23 -16.48
N PHE A 81 -8.85 -7.46 -17.57
CA PHE A 81 -9.10 -8.00 -18.91
C PHE A 81 -8.01 -9.00 -19.36
N LEU A 82 -6.73 -8.71 -19.05
CA LEU A 82 -5.65 -9.62 -19.39
C LEU A 82 -5.77 -10.95 -18.63
N ALA A 83 -6.10 -10.92 -17.34
CA ALA A 83 -6.31 -12.12 -16.54
C ALA A 83 -7.51 -12.95 -17.05
N GLY A 84 -8.62 -12.30 -17.37
CA GLY A 84 -9.80 -12.97 -17.95
C GLY A 84 -9.47 -13.63 -19.29
N ARG A 85 -8.76 -12.93 -20.20
CA ARG A 85 -8.31 -13.48 -21.47
C ARG A 85 -7.32 -14.63 -21.29
N MET A 86 -6.43 -14.52 -20.30
CA MET A 86 -5.42 -15.54 -19.99
C MET A 86 -6.05 -16.87 -19.54
N ALA A 87 -7.17 -16.82 -18.83
CA ALA A 87 -7.87 -18.01 -18.35
C ALA A 87 -8.48 -18.85 -19.49
N VAL A 88 -9.03 -18.17 -20.51
CA VAL A 88 -9.70 -18.83 -21.66
C VAL A 88 -8.73 -19.16 -22.80
N THR A 89 -7.49 -18.65 -22.76
CA THR A 89 -6.50 -18.91 -23.81
C THR A 89 -5.83 -20.27 -23.59
N GLU A 90 -5.98 -21.19 -24.53
CA GLU A 90 -5.39 -22.54 -24.47
C GLU A 90 -3.89 -22.53 -24.83
N SER A 91 -3.50 -21.69 -25.80
CA SER A 91 -2.13 -21.58 -26.28
C SER A 91 -1.17 -21.13 -25.17
N LYS A 92 -0.12 -21.94 -24.91
CA LYS A 92 0.93 -21.60 -23.95
C LYS A 92 1.63 -20.28 -24.30
N TRP A 93 1.90 -20.04 -25.58
CA TRP A 93 2.53 -18.81 -26.06
C TRP A 93 1.60 -17.60 -25.94
N GLY A 94 0.30 -17.77 -26.26
CA GLY A 94 -0.71 -16.73 -26.07
C GLY A 94 -0.82 -16.31 -24.60
N ARG A 95 -0.89 -17.27 -23.69
CA ARG A 95 -0.92 -16.99 -22.23
C ARG A 95 0.33 -16.28 -21.75
N LYS A 96 1.51 -16.74 -22.22
CA LYS A 96 2.78 -16.08 -21.88
C LYS A 96 2.84 -14.65 -22.43
N GLY A 97 2.35 -14.41 -23.63
CA GLY A 97 2.27 -13.06 -24.22
C GLY A 97 1.38 -12.12 -23.38
N LEU A 98 0.20 -12.60 -22.94
CA LEU A 98 -0.69 -11.81 -22.06
C LEU A 98 -0.05 -11.50 -20.70
N LEU A 99 0.66 -12.47 -20.10
CA LEU A 99 1.43 -12.23 -18.88
C LEU A 99 2.52 -11.19 -19.08
N LEU A 100 3.31 -11.32 -20.17
CA LEU A 100 4.37 -10.36 -20.48
C LEU A 100 3.80 -8.96 -20.72
N LEU A 101 2.63 -8.83 -21.31
CA LEU A 101 1.95 -7.54 -21.47
C LEU A 101 1.55 -6.94 -20.12
N SER A 102 0.98 -7.73 -19.21
CA SER A 102 0.67 -7.26 -17.85
C SER A 102 1.94 -6.84 -17.10
N LEU A 103 3.00 -7.65 -17.15
CA LEU A 103 4.31 -7.31 -16.59
C LEU A 103 4.85 -6.01 -17.17
N PHE A 104 4.78 -5.83 -18.49
CA PHE A 104 5.26 -4.62 -19.17
C PHE A 104 4.49 -3.37 -18.72
N VAL A 105 3.16 -3.43 -18.63
CA VAL A 105 2.35 -2.30 -18.15
C VAL A 105 2.68 -1.97 -16.70
N ASN A 106 2.65 -2.95 -15.82
CA ASN A 106 2.86 -2.74 -14.39
C ASN A 106 4.29 -2.30 -14.06
N LEU A 107 5.29 -3.05 -14.53
CA LEU A 107 6.70 -2.74 -14.28
C LEU A 107 7.16 -1.54 -15.08
N GLY A 108 6.62 -1.32 -16.29
CA GLY A 108 6.91 -0.15 -17.10
C GLY A 108 6.49 1.15 -16.41
N LEU A 109 5.28 1.18 -15.86
CA LEU A 109 4.83 2.32 -15.04
C LEU A 109 5.68 2.51 -13.79
N LEU A 110 5.99 1.42 -13.08
CA LEU A 110 6.86 1.49 -11.91
C LEU A 110 8.26 1.98 -12.26
N CYS A 111 8.84 1.50 -13.36
CA CYS A 111 10.15 1.95 -13.85
C CYS A 111 10.12 3.43 -14.24
N TYR A 112 9.09 3.85 -14.95
CA TYR A 112 8.95 5.24 -15.36
C TYR A 112 8.90 6.19 -14.16
N PHE A 113 8.02 5.94 -13.18
CA PHE A 113 7.85 6.88 -12.08
C PHE A 113 8.96 6.80 -11.03
N LYS A 114 9.53 5.63 -10.80
CA LYS A 114 10.48 5.42 -9.69
C LYS A 114 11.94 5.42 -10.12
N TYR A 115 12.25 4.94 -11.34
CA TYR A 115 13.62 4.66 -11.73
C TYR A 115 14.12 5.48 -12.93
N THR A 116 13.30 6.34 -13.54
CA THR A 116 13.72 7.15 -14.70
C THR A 116 14.91 8.05 -14.36
N ASN A 117 14.85 8.80 -13.27
CA ASN A 117 15.97 9.67 -12.88
C ASN A 117 17.24 8.88 -12.54
N PHE A 118 17.09 7.72 -11.89
CA PHE A 118 18.22 6.83 -11.61
C PHE A 118 18.91 6.34 -12.89
N PHE A 119 18.14 5.85 -13.87
CA PHE A 119 18.71 5.42 -15.14
C PHE A 119 19.25 6.59 -15.97
N TYR A 120 18.58 7.73 -15.93
CA TYR A 120 19.03 8.93 -16.61
C TYR A 120 20.39 9.40 -16.06
N GLU A 121 20.53 9.49 -14.74
CA GLU A 121 21.79 9.81 -14.06
C GLU A 121 22.90 8.83 -14.45
N MET A 122 22.62 7.51 -14.39
CA MET A 122 23.59 6.47 -14.72
C MET A 122 24.03 6.50 -16.19
N LEU A 123 23.15 6.90 -17.10
CA LEU A 123 23.45 6.91 -18.54
C LEU A 123 24.04 8.26 -19.04
N THR A 124 23.87 9.36 -18.31
CA THR A 124 24.34 10.70 -18.67
C THR A 124 25.84 10.75 -19.02
N PRO A 125 26.74 10.05 -18.30
CA PRO A 125 28.17 10.05 -18.66
C PRO A 125 28.47 9.48 -20.06
N LEU A 126 27.60 8.65 -20.63
CA LEU A 126 27.83 8.06 -21.96
C LEU A 126 27.81 9.07 -23.13
N TRP A 127 27.13 10.20 -22.93
CA TRP A 127 27.08 11.29 -23.95
C TRP A 127 27.64 12.61 -23.47
N ASN A 128 28.54 12.59 -22.45
CA ASN A 128 29.18 13.77 -21.88
C ASN A 128 28.21 14.90 -21.48
N GLY A 129 26.99 14.56 -21.10
CA GLY A 129 25.95 15.50 -20.65
C GLY A 129 26.05 15.84 -19.17
N ASN A 130 25.35 16.88 -18.76
CA ASN A 130 25.08 17.14 -17.33
C ASN A 130 23.76 16.49 -16.95
N PHE A 131 23.72 15.86 -15.77
CA PHE A 131 22.47 15.32 -15.22
C PHE A 131 21.64 16.44 -14.61
N GLU A 132 20.44 16.62 -15.13
CA GLU A 132 19.41 17.44 -14.51
C GLU A 132 18.20 16.54 -14.18
N PRO A 133 17.80 16.40 -12.90
CA PRO A 133 16.71 15.52 -12.54
C PRO A 133 15.39 15.99 -13.16
N LEU A 134 14.66 15.06 -13.75
CA LEU A 134 13.31 15.32 -14.26
C LEU A 134 12.34 15.47 -13.08
N ASP A 135 11.44 16.44 -13.17
CA ASP A 135 10.38 16.63 -12.18
C ASP A 135 9.26 15.59 -12.36
N ILE A 136 9.57 14.36 -11.94
CA ILE A 136 8.63 13.23 -12.01
C ILE A 136 8.06 13.00 -10.61
N PHE A 137 6.79 13.36 -10.40
CA PHE A 137 6.11 13.06 -9.16
C PHE A 137 5.91 11.55 -9.00
N LEU A 138 6.39 10.97 -7.88
CA LEU A 138 6.23 9.56 -7.58
C LEU A 138 4.86 9.31 -6.91
N PRO A 139 3.89 8.64 -7.58
CA PRO A 139 2.60 8.35 -6.98
C PRO A 139 2.74 7.48 -5.73
N VAL A 140 2.10 7.90 -4.64
CA VAL A 140 2.16 7.17 -3.36
C VAL A 140 1.59 5.76 -3.54
N GLY A 141 2.27 4.76 -3.02
CA GLY A 141 1.81 3.36 -3.09
C GLY A 141 1.94 2.67 -4.45
N ILE A 142 2.57 3.31 -5.48
CA ILE A 142 2.70 2.69 -6.81
C ILE A 142 3.32 1.29 -6.76
N SER A 143 4.33 1.07 -5.92
CA SER A 143 4.95 -0.24 -5.74
C SER A 143 3.99 -1.26 -5.13
N PHE A 144 3.16 -0.83 -4.17
CA PHE A 144 2.22 -1.71 -3.47
C PHE A 144 1.14 -2.25 -4.41
N PHE A 145 0.42 -1.37 -5.11
CA PHE A 145 -0.63 -1.83 -6.01
C PHE A 145 -0.05 -2.56 -7.23
N THR A 146 1.16 -2.21 -7.71
CA THR A 146 1.85 -2.96 -8.76
C THR A 146 2.12 -4.40 -8.33
N PHE A 147 2.72 -4.63 -7.16
CA PHE A 147 2.99 -5.98 -6.68
C PHE A 147 1.70 -6.76 -6.38
N GLN A 148 0.67 -6.09 -5.91
CA GLN A 148 -0.64 -6.68 -5.66
C GLN A 148 -1.31 -7.13 -6.95
N SER A 149 -1.37 -6.29 -7.98
CA SER A 149 -1.89 -6.62 -9.30
C SER A 149 -1.10 -7.74 -9.96
N LEU A 150 0.23 -7.67 -9.92
CA LEU A 150 1.09 -8.71 -10.46
C LEU A 150 0.91 -10.05 -9.74
N SER A 151 0.73 -10.06 -8.41
CA SER A 151 0.47 -11.30 -7.68
C SER A 151 -0.79 -11.99 -8.19
N TYR A 152 -1.88 -11.24 -8.40
CA TYR A 152 -3.12 -11.76 -8.97
C TYR A 152 -2.92 -12.31 -10.39
N THR A 153 -2.31 -11.54 -11.27
CA THR A 153 -2.11 -11.91 -12.67
C THR A 153 -1.23 -13.16 -12.80
N ILE A 154 -0.18 -13.26 -11.97
CA ILE A 154 0.70 -14.44 -11.92
C ILE A 154 -0.05 -15.66 -11.38
N ASP A 155 -0.87 -15.53 -10.35
CA ASP A 155 -1.65 -16.63 -9.78
C ASP A 155 -2.69 -17.16 -10.79
N VAL A 156 -3.33 -16.28 -11.57
CA VAL A 156 -4.22 -16.67 -12.70
C VAL A 156 -3.42 -17.36 -13.80
N TYR A 157 -2.26 -16.83 -14.19
CA TYR A 157 -1.39 -17.49 -15.18
C TYR A 157 -0.98 -18.91 -14.75
N ARG A 158 -0.67 -19.10 -13.47
CA ARG A 158 -0.31 -20.42 -12.90
C ARG A 158 -1.52 -21.34 -12.68
N ARG A 159 -2.73 -20.88 -12.94
CA ARG A 159 -3.98 -21.59 -12.65
C ARG A 159 -4.18 -21.91 -11.16
N GLN A 160 -3.58 -21.11 -10.28
CA GLN A 160 -3.76 -21.21 -8.83
C GLN A 160 -4.97 -20.42 -8.36
N LEU A 161 -5.42 -19.46 -9.17
CA LEU A 161 -6.60 -18.65 -8.94
C LEU A 161 -7.44 -18.57 -10.21
N GLN A 162 -8.76 -18.69 -10.07
CA GLN A 162 -9.69 -18.38 -11.14
C GLN A 162 -9.82 -16.86 -11.28
N PRO A 163 -9.89 -16.31 -12.52
CA PRO A 163 -10.08 -14.88 -12.69
C PRO A 163 -11.42 -14.44 -12.13
N LEU A 164 -11.45 -13.22 -11.59
CA LEU A 164 -12.70 -12.61 -11.13
C LEU A 164 -13.63 -12.32 -12.32
N GLU A 165 -14.89 -12.65 -12.16
CA GLU A 165 -15.92 -12.41 -13.19
C GLU A 165 -16.38 -10.95 -13.21
N ARG A 166 -16.32 -10.26 -12.07
CA ARG A 166 -16.84 -8.90 -11.90
C ARG A 166 -15.70 -7.91 -11.74
N LEU A 167 -15.63 -6.93 -12.63
CA LEU A 167 -14.66 -5.85 -12.56
C LEU A 167 -14.71 -5.10 -11.20
N LEU A 168 -15.91 -4.91 -10.65
CA LEU A 168 -16.08 -4.22 -9.38
C LEU A 168 -15.38 -4.92 -8.21
N ASP A 169 -15.35 -6.26 -8.18
CA ASP A 169 -14.67 -7.02 -7.13
C ASP A 169 -13.14 -6.90 -7.28
N TYR A 170 -12.66 -6.83 -8.52
CA TYR A 170 -11.24 -6.60 -8.78
C TYR A 170 -10.82 -5.16 -8.47
N VAL A 171 -11.65 -4.18 -8.82
CA VAL A 171 -11.46 -2.76 -8.42
C VAL A 171 -11.37 -2.67 -6.91
N PHE A 172 -12.30 -3.30 -6.17
CA PHE A 172 -12.26 -3.33 -4.72
C PHE A 172 -10.96 -3.95 -4.19
N TYR A 173 -10.55 -5.11 -4.73
CA TYR A 173 -9.34 -5.79 -4.30
C TYR A 173 -8.09 -4.92 -4.46
N VAL A 174 -7.90 -4.29 -5.62
CA VAL A 174 -6.70 -3.50 -5.89
C VAL A 174 -6.72 -2.15 -5.17
N SER A 175 -7.89 -1.50 -5.09
CA SER A 175 -8.00 -0.15 -4.57
C SER A 175 -8.31 -0.05 -3.08
N PHE A 176 -8.54 -1.16 -2.36
CA PHE A 176 -8.98 -1.14 -0.96
C PHE A 176 -8.05 -0.27 -0.10
N PHE A 177 -8.57 0.88 0.36
CA PHE A 177 -7.76 1.95 0.93
C PHE A 177 -6.87 1.56 2.12
N PRO A 178 -7.21 0.59 3.00
CA PRO A 178 -6.32 0.24 4.09
C PRO A 178 -4.97 -0.31 3.63
N GLN A 179 -4.93 -1.04 2.51
CA GLN A 179 -3.70 -1.63 1.99
C GLN A 179 -2.99 -0.78 0.93
N LEU A 180 -3.70 0.18 0.30
CA LEU A 180 -3.33 0.81 -0.96
C LEU A 180 -2.01 1.60 -0.91
N VAL A 181 -1.71 2.26 0.20
CA VAL A 181 -0.55 3.18 0.31
C VAL A 181 0.69 2.48 0.88
N ALA A 182 0.59 1.89 2.04
CA ALA A 182 1.68 1.19 2.76
C ALA A 182 1.16 0.10 3.72
N GLY A 183 -0.03 -0.42 3.47
CA GLY A 183 -0.60 -1.54 4.24
C GLY A 183 0.09 -2.87 3.93
N PRO A 184 -0.28 -3.95 4.63
CA PRO A 184 0.18 -5.28 4.29
C PRO A 184 -0.20 -5.66 2.85
N ILE A 185 0.71 -6.29 2.11
CA ILE A 185 0.40 -6.82 0.77
C ILE A 185 -0.43 -8.09 0.95
N VAL A 186 -1.75 -7.98 0.68
CA VAL A 186 -2.66 -9.11 0.85
C VAL A 186 -2.84 -9.83 -0.47
N ARG A 187 -2.67 -11.15 -0.47
CA ARG A 187 -2.80 -11.96 -1.69
C ARG A 187 -4.26 -12.04 -2.14
N ALA A 188 -4.43 -12.09 -3.45
CA ALA A 188 -5.74 -12.24 -4.06
C ALA A 188 -6.51 -13.46 -3.53
N ARG A 189 -5.84 -14.61 -3.40
CA ARG A 189 -6.44 -15.86 -2.90
C ARG A 189 -6.95 -15.79 -1.46
N ASP A 190 -6.37 -14.91 -0.63
CA ASP A 190 -6.71 -14.78 0.78
C ASP A 190 -7.72 -13.65 1.03
N PHE A 191 -7.76 -12.65 0.13
CA PHE A 191 -8.63 -11.49 0.28
C PHE A 191 -9.93 -11.58 -0.52
N ILE A 192 -9.86 -12.04 -1.78
CA ILE A 192 -11.02 -12.09 -2.68
C ILE A 192 -12.21 -12.84 -2.08
N PRO A 193 -12.05 -14.01 -1.41
CA PRO A 193 -13.17 -14.69 -0.78
C PRO A 193 -13.91 -13.81 0.24
N GLN A 194 -13.20 -12.99 1.01
CA GLN A 194 -13.77 -12.13 2.05
C GLN A 194 -14.67 -11.01 1.49
N ILE A 195 -14.51 -10.62 0.21
CA ILE A 195 -15.25 -9.47 -0.38
C ILE A 195 -16.76 -9.70 -0.35
N ARG A 196 -17.19 -10.94 -0.59
CA ARG A 196 -18.59 -11.32 -0.70
C ARG A 196 -19.13 -12.13 0.49
N GLU A 197 -18.27 -12.41 1.46
CA GLU A 197 -18.71 -13.03 2.69
C GLU A 197 -19.61 -12.07 3.48
N PRO A 198 -20.59 -12.61 4.22
CA PRO A 198 -21.41 -11.80 5.15
C PRO A 198 -20.51 -11.12 6.17
N LEU A 199 -20.60 -9.80 6.28
CA LEU A 199 -19.80 -9.06 7.24
C LEU A 199 -20.28 -9.35 8.66
N MET A 200 -19.40 -9.94 9.44
CA MET A 200 -19.60 -10.19 10.87
C MET A 200 -18.43 -9.62 11.66
N VAL A 201 -18.60 -8.42 12.18
CA VAL A 201 -17.62 -7.84 13.11
C VAL A 201 -17.96 -8.28 14.52
N SER A 202 -17.22 -9.25 15.06
CA SER A 202 -17.36 -9.68 16.45
C SER A 202 -16.86 -8.58 17.40
N ARG A 203 -17.25 -8.67 18.68
CA ARG A 203 -16.72 -7.76 19.73
C ARG A 203 -15.20 -7.85 19.84
N GLU A 204 -14.64 -9.04 19.67
CA GLU A 204 -13.21 -9.27 19.67
C GLU A 204 -12.52 -8.60 18.47
N MET A 205 -13.06 -8.77 17.25
CA MET A 205 -12.56 -8.09 16.07
C MET A 205 -12.61 -6.57 16.22
N PHE A 206 -13.69 -6.04 16.76
CA PHE A 206 -13.84 -4.61 17.02
C PHE A 206 -12.79 -4.11 18.02
N GLY A 207 -12.67 -4.78 19.17
CA GLY A 207 -11.69 -4.43 20.21
C GLY A 207 -10.25 -4.51 19.70
N THR A 208 -9.91 -5.58 18.99
CA THR A 208 -8.60 -5.75 18.35
C THR A 208 -8.36 -4.69 17.28
N GLY A 209 -9.36 -4.38 16.46
CA GLY A 209 -9.28 -3.34 15.43
C GLY A 209 -8.99 -1.97 16.02
N VAL A 210 -9.72 -1.57 17.07
CA VAL A 210 -9.47 -0.30 17.80
C VAL A 210 -8.08 -0.30 18.41
N PHE A 211 -7.65 -1.39 19.05
CA PHE A 211 -6.31 -1.50 19.62
C PHE A 211 -5.21 -1.29 18.57
N PHE A 212 -5.33 -1.92 17.40
CA PHE A 212 -4.37 -1.75 16.31
C PHE A 212 -4.36 -0.31 15.77
N VAL A 213 -5.52 0.32 15.59
CA VAL A 213 -5.59 1.72 15.14
C VAL A 213 -4.91 2.65 16.14
N VAL A 214 -5.22 2.53 17.43
CA VAL A 214 -4.65 3.39 18.48
C VAL A 214 -3.14 3.13 18.65
N SER A 215 -2.73 1.87 18.70
CA SER A 215 -1.31 1.48 18.79
C SER A 215 -0.51 1.97 17.58
N GLY A 216 -1.07 1.81 16.37
CA GLY A 216 -0.46 2.29 15.14
C GLY A 216 -0.34 3.81 15.09
N LEU A 217 -1.39 4.52 15.50
CA LEU A 217 -1.38 5.98 15.60
C LEU A 217 -0.33 6.47 16.60
N PHE A 218 -0.21 5.80 17.76
CA PHE A 218 0.81 6.12 18.74
C PHE A 218 2.23 5.93 18.19
N LYS A 219 2.49 4.80 17.52
CA LYS A 219 3.79 4.54 16.88
C LYS A 219 4.12 5.60 15.84
N LYS A 220 3.16 5.95 14.97
CA LYS A 220 3.36 6.92 13.89
C LYS A 220 3.48 8.34 14.41
N ALA A 221 2.47 8.86 15.09
CA ALA A 221 2.41 10.28 15.45
C ALA A 221 3.27 10.63 16.67
N VAL A 222 3.33 9.74 17.69
CA VAL A 222 4.01 10.06 18.95
C VAL A 222 5.47 9.61 18.93
N ILE A 223 5.78 8.44 18.36
CA ILE A 223 7.18 7.97 18.35
C ILE A 223 7.89 8.42 17.07
N SER A 224 7.41 8.00 15.90
CA SER A 224 8.12 8.20 14.64
C SER A 224 8.23 9.68 14.27
N ASP A 225 7.11 10.39 14.15
CA ASP A 225 7.10 11.77 13.67
C ASP A 225 7.77 12.71 14.69
N TYR A 226 7.57 12.47 15.99
CA TYR A 226 8.22 13.28 17.02
C TYR A 226 9.75 13.10 17.04
N ILE A 227 10.24 11.86 16.97
CA ILE A 227 11.69 11.58 16.94
C ILE A 227 12.30 12.13 15.64
N SER A 228 11.61 12.00 14.50
CA SER A 228 12.06 12.54 13.22
C SER A 228 12.38 14.03 13.33
N VAL A 229 11.37 14.84 13.62
CA VAL A 229 11.48 16.30 13.58
C VAL A 229 12.36 16.86 14.72
N ASN A 230 12.30 16.26 15.91
CA ASN A 230 12.97 16.84 17.09
C ASN A 230 14.39 16.33 17.33
N PHE A 231 14.76 15.22 16.71
CA PHE A 231 16.05 14.60 16.98
C PHE A 231 16.78 14.17 15.71
N VAL A 232 16.20 13.28 14.91
CA VAL A 232 16.91 12.63 13.80
C VAL A 232 17.27 13.62 12.70
N GLU A 233 16.30 14.38 12.19
CA GLU A 233 16.52 15.36 11.11
C GLU A 233 17.56 16.39 11.49
N ARG A 234 17.52 16.89 12.72
CA ARG A 234 18.48 17.90 13.21
C ARG A 234 19.93 17.39 13.19
N ILE A 235 20.12 16.10 13.54
CA ILE A 235 21.47 15.49 13.55
C ILE A 235 21.92 15.22 12.12
N PHE A 236 21.05 14.66 11.27
CA PHE A 236 21.42 14.31 9.90
C PHE A 236 21.63 15.54 9.00
N ASP A 237 20.92 16.64 9.23
CA ASP A 237 21.11 17.89 8.47
C ASP A 237 22.47 18.52 8.76
N ASN A 238 22.98 18.44 10.00
CA ASN A 238 24.23 19.06 10.40
C ASN A 238 25.03 18.16 11.37
N PRO A 239 25.53 17.00 10.93
CA PRO A 239 26.20 16.03 11.82
C PRO A 239 27.49 16.57 12.47
N ALA A 240 28.12 17.56 11.85
CA ALA A 240 29.33 18.19 12.38
C ALA A 240 29.10 19.05 13.64
N LEU A 241 27.86 19.44 13.93
CA LEU A 241 27.49 20.21 15.13
C LEU A 241 27.29 19.33 16.36
N TYR A 242 27.27 18.01 16.21
CA TYR A 242 26.97 17.04 17.24
C TYR A 242 28.18 16.17 17.55
N SER A 243 28.27 15.74 18.80
CA SER A 243 29.30 14.78 19.22
C SER A 243 29.14 13.42 18.56
N GLY A 244 30.21 12.59 18.54
CA GLY A 244 30.13 11.24 18.00
C GLY A 244 29.05 10.36 18.68
N VAL A 245 28.80 10.58 19.97
CA VAL A 245 27.77 9.86 20.75
C VAL A 245 26.38 10.29 20.30
N GLU A 246 26.13 11.59 20.12
CA GLU A 246 24.84 12.10 19.62
C GLU A 246 24.56 11.61 18.20
N ASN A 247 25.55 11.61 17.31
CA ASN A 247 25.46 11.05 15.98
C ASN A 247 25.10 9.55 16.02
N LEU A 248 25.70 8.77 16.94
CA LEU A 248 25.38 7.36 17.13
C LEU A 248 23.91 7.18 17.57
N PHE A 249 23.44 7.98 18.53
CA PHE A 249 22.03 7.98 18.94
C PHE A 249 21.10 8.44 17.82
N GLY A 250 21.56 9.33 16.93
CA GLY A 250 20.83 9.71 15.71
C GLY A 250 20.55 8.51 14.80
N ILE A 251 21.54 7.63 14.62
CA ILE A 251 21.40 6.39 13.82
C ILE A 251 20.39 5.44 14.47
N TYR A 252 20.45 5.22 15.78
CA TYR A 252 19.47 4.39 16.48
C TYR A 252 18.07 5.02 16.46
N GLY A 253 17.98 6.34 16.62
CA GLY A 253 16.73 7.09 16.49
C GLY A 253 16.12 6.91 15.11
N TYR A 254 16.91 6.98 14.04
CA TYR A 254 16.46 6.74 12.67
C TYR A 254 15.96 5.31 12.45
N ALA A 255 16.68 4.31 12.99
CA ALA A 255 16.22 2.92 12.93
C ALA A 255 14.84 2.73 13.61
N LEU A 256 14.66 3.35 14.79
CA LEU A 256 13.38 3.32 15.51
C LEU A 256 12.28 4.09 14.75
N GLN A 257 12.63 5.24 14.17
CA GLN A 257 11.72 6.04 13.32
C GLN A 257 11.17 5.23 12.16
N ILE A 258 12.04 4.61 11.34
CA ILE A 258 11.62 3.79 10.19
C ILE A 258 10.70 2.66 10.63
N TYR A 259 11.06 1.96 11.72
CA TYR A 259 10.24 0.87 12.23
C TYR A 259 8.87 1.36 12.71
N CYS A 260 8.83 2.41 13.51
CA CYS A 260 7.56 2.94 14.06
C CYS A 260 6.69 3.58 12.98
N ASP A 261 7.29 4.22 11.97
CA ASP A 261 6.58 4.76 10.83
C ASP A 261 5.84 3.67 10.06
N PHE A 262 6.57 2.66 9.61
CA PHE A 262 6.00 1.62 8.76
C PHE A 262 5.14 0.62 9.53
N SER A 263 5.58 0.18 10.74
CA SER A 263 4.75 -0.70 11.57
C SER A 263 3.49 0.00 12.07
N GLY A 264 3.57 1.29 12.40
CA GLY A 264 2.42 2.08 12.81
C GLY A 264 1.38 2.21 11.70
N TYR A 265 1.81 2.50 10.47
CA TYR A 265 0.91 2.52 9.32
C TYR A 265 0.28 1.14 9.06
N SER A 266 1.08 0.07 9.11
CA SER A 266 0.58 -1.31 8.92
C SER A 266 -0.43 -1.71 10.00
N ASP A 267 -0.19 -1.33 11.26
CA ASP A 267 -1.11 -1.60 12.36
C ASP A 267 -2.44 -0.86 12.16
N MET A 268 -2.39 0.43 11.80
CA MET A 268 -3.62 1.18 11.47
C MET A 268 -4.39 0.53 10.32
N ALA A 269 -3.69 0.10 9.27
CA ALA A 269 -4.29 -0.57 8.12
C ALA A 269 -5.00 -1.89 8.52
N ILE A 270 -4.35 -2.73 9.33
CA ILE A 270 -4.91 -3.97 9.88
C ILE A 270 -6.13 -3.65 10.75
N GLY A 271 -6.00 -2.66 11.63
CA GLY A 271 -7.08 -2.24 12.53
C GLY A 271 -8.31 -1.75 11.78
N ILE A 272 -8.12 -0.87 10.78
CA ILE A 272 -9.20 -0.37 9.92
C ILE A 272 -9.85 -1.52 9.15
N ALA A 273 -9.07 -2.44 8.58
CA ALA A 273 -9.60 -3.61 7.89
C ALA A 273 -10.46 -4.48 8.82
N LEU A 274 -10.03 -4.74 10.07
CA LEU A 274 -10.79 -5.47 11.08
C LEU A 274 -12.11 -4.77 11.43
N LEU A 275 -12.10 -3.45 11.57
CA LEU A 275 -13.32 -2.65 11.83
C LEU A 275 -14.32 -2.73 10.66
N LEU A 276 -13.82 -2.97 9.44
CA LEU A 276 -14.63 -3.18 8.25
C LEU A 276 -14.99 -4.66 8.01
N GLY A 277 -14.58 -5.58 8.90
CA GLY A 277 -14.87 -7.01 8.79
C GLY A 277 -13.88 -7.80 7.94
N PHE A 278 -12.76 -7.20 7.50
CA PHE A 278 -11.72 -7.86 6.72
C PHE A 278 -10.52 -8.24 7.58
N ARG A 279 -9.87 -9.36 7.27
CA ARG A 279 -8.70 -9.86 7.99
C ARG A 279 -7.46 -9.70 7.12
N PHE A 280 -6.47 -9.00 7.65
CA PHE A 280 -5.16 -8.85 7.04
C PHE A 280 -4.09 -9.63 7.81
N PRO A 281 -3.04 -10.11 7.13
CA PRO A 281 -1.90 -10.72 7.79
C PRO A 281 -1.10 -9.67 8.57
N MET A 282 -0.44 -10.11 9.65
CA MET A 282 0.54 -9.28 10.37
C MET A 282 1.73 -8.97 9.46
N ASN A 283 2.21 -7.72 9.53
CA ASN A 283 3.33 -7.27 8.72
C ASN A 283 4.65 -7.17 9.49
N PHE A 284 4.57 -7.00 10.81
CA PHE A 284 5.74 -6.92 11.70
C PHE A 284 5.53 -7.78 12.96
N ASN A 285 6.60 -8.46 13.39
CA ASN A 285 6.62 -9.24 14.63
C ASN A 285 7.89 -8.94 15.44
N SER A 286 7.97 -7.74 16.03
CA SER A 286 9.10 -7.30 16.88
C SER A 286 10.46 -7.61 16.23
N PRO A 287 10.81 -7.05 15.06
CA PRO A 287 12.00 -7.45 14.29
C PRO A 287 13.32 -7.19 15.05
N TYR A 288 13.39 -6.17 15.90
CA TYR A 288 14.57 -5.87 16.69
C TYR A 288 14.82 -6.83 17.88
N LYS A 289 13.91 -7.80 18.09
CA LYS A 289 14.14 -8.93 19.03
C LYS A 289 14.70 -10.17 18.34
N ALA A 290 15.11 -10.06 17.07
CA ALA A 290 15.64 -11.17 16.31
C ALA A 290 17.04 -11.57 16.80
N ASP A 291 17.29 -12.89 16.84
CA ASP A 291 18.60 -13.44 17.24
C ASP A 291 19.56 -13.59 16.05
N SER A 292 19.07 -13.41 14.82
CA SER A 292 19.87 -13.48 13.59
C SER A 292 19.30 -12.59 12.50
N ILE A 293 20.12 -12.29 11.48
CA ILE A 293 19.68 -11.53 10.28
C ILE A 293 18.55 -12.27 9.55
N THR A 294 18.59 -13.59 9.51
CA THR A 294 17.50 -14.40 8.90
C THR A 294 16.21 -14.24 9.69
N ASP A 295 16.26 -14.33 11.03
CA ASP A 295 15.09 -14.13 11.88
C ASP A 295 14.57 -12.70 11.81
N PHE A 296 15.45 -11.70 11.69
CA PHE A 296 15.04 -10.31 11.45
C PHE A 296 14.17 -10.17 10.22
N TRP A 297 14.57 -10.72 9.07
CA TRP A 297 13.79 -10.66 7.83
C TRP A 297 12.49 -11.49 7.88
N HIS A 298 12.41 -12.51 8.70
CA HIS A 298 11.15 -13.25 8.95
C HIS A 298 10.15 -12.44 9.78
N ARG A 299 10.62 -11.43 10.51
CA ARG A 299 9.80 -10.54 11.37
C ARG A 299 9.53 -9.18 10.78
N TRP A 300 10.31 -8.77 9.77
CA TRP A 300 10.21 -7.50 9.06
C TRP A 300 9.45 -7.67 7.75
N HIS A 301 8.42 -6.83 7.53
CA HIS A 301 7.63 -6.79 6.29
C HIS A 301 7.20 -8.19 5.80
N ILE A 302 6.56 -8.94 6.70
CA ILE A 302 6.23 -10.37 6.52
C ILE A 302 5.40 -10.59 5.25
N SER A 303 4.46 -9.69 4.95
CA SER A 303 3.61 -9.81 3.75
C SER A 303 4.40 -9.77 2.44
N LEU A 304 5.43 -8.93 2.34
CA LEU A 304 6.34 -8.91 1.18
C LEU A 304 7.18 -10.17 1.12
N SER A 305 7.75 -10.61 2.24
CA SER A 305 8.51 -11.85 2.32
C SER A 305 7.67 -13.05 1.88
N CYS A 306 6.44 -13.16 2.36
CA CYS A 306 5.50 -14.20 1.91
C CYS A 306 5.23 -14.13 0.41
N LEU A 307 5.09 -12.94 -0.17
CA LEU A 307 4.89 -12.77 -1.61
C LEU A 307 6.09 -13.30 -2.42
N LEU A 308 7.30 -12.96 -2.00
CA LEU A 308 8.53 -13.32 -2.71
C LEU A 308 8.88 -14.80 -2.57
N TYR A 309 8.81 -15.35 -1.35
CA TYR A 309 9.24 -16.74 -1.07
C TYR A 309 8.24 -17.80 -1.55
N THR A 310 6.97 -17.51 -1.66
CA THR A 310 5.99 -18.46 -2.18
C THR A 310 5.83 -18.38 -3.70
N SER A 311 6.53 -17.44 -4.35
CA SER A 311 6.76 -17.51 -5.80
C SER A 311 7.89 -18.52 -6.02
N PRO A 312 7.62 -19.75 -6.59
CA PRO A 312 8.66 -20.76 -6.76
C PRO A 312 9.84 -20.20 -7.55
N SER A 313 10.98 -20.14 -6.88
CA SER A 313 12.25 -19.74 -7.49
C SER A 313 12.75 -20.85 -8.40
N PRO A 314 13.48 -20.55 -9.49
CA PRO A 314 14.20 -21.55 -10.26
C PRO A 314 15.14 -22.44 -9.41
N ARG A 315 15.50 -21.99 -8.19
CA ARG A 315 16.32 -22.74 -7.22
C ARG A 315 15.54 -23.88 -6.56
N ASP A 316 14.22 -23.75 -6.37
CA ASP A 316 13.40 -24.76 -5.68
C ASP A 316 13.28 -26.06 -6.51
N LYS A 317 13.45 -25.99 -7.83
CA LYS A 317 13.49 -27.16 -8.74
C LYS A 317 14.78 -27.95 -8.68
N ARG A 318 15.80 -27.52 -7.97
CA ARG A 318 17.08 -28.25 -7.84
C ARG A 318 17.18 -29.04 -6.53
N GLN A 319 16.17 -28.96 -5.66
CA GLN A 319 16.14 -29.66 -4.36
C GLN A 319 15.05 -30.75 -4.29
N SER A 320 14.34 -31.03 -5.39
CA SER A 320 13.36 -32.15 -5.50
C SER A 320 13.91 -33.27 -6.39
#